data_3e7329fe60ede87dd6f719abbabfabfa
#
_entry.id   3e7329fe60ede87dd6f719abbabfabfa
#
_cell.length_a   1.000
_cell.length_b   1.000
_cell.length_c   1.000
_cell.angle_alpha   90.00
_cell.angle_beta   90.00
_cell.angle_gamma   90.00
#
_symmetry.space_group_name_H-M   'P 1'
#
loop_
_entity.id
_entity.type
_entity.pdbx_description
1 polymer ?
#
loop_
_entity_poly.entity_id
_entity_poly.type
_entity_poly.pdbx_seq_one_letter_code
_entity_poly.pdbx_strand_id
1 'polypeptide(L)'
;MAIQRMDNVGIVVDDMEAAIAFFLELGMELEGRAEVQGPFADQCTGLDGVHCDIAMVRTPDGHSRLELAKYRSPEVIDEGPRDRPHNILGTHRVMFAVDDIKDTVGRLRPHGAELIGEIARFEDSYLLCYVRGPEGIIVGLGEQLS
;
A
#
# COMPACT_ATOMS: atom_id res chain seq x y z
N MET A 1 -17.69 3.05 -23.05
CA MET A 1 -17.12 3.47 -22.57
C MET A 1 -16.30 2.99 -21.73
N ALA A 2 -15.71 3.01 -21.38
CA ALA A 2 -14.43 3.03 -21.07
C ALA A 2 -14.04 2.27 -19.85
N ILE A 3 -14.03 2.82 -18.71
CA ILE A 3 -13.58 2.14 -17.50
C ILE A 3 -14.65 1.17 -17.00
N GLN A 4 -14.23 -0.06 -16.68
CA GLN A 4 -15.12 -1.03 -16.05
C GLN A 4 -14.96 -1.03 -14.55
N ARG A 5 -13.72 -0.88 -14.06
CA ARG A 5 -13.38 -0.87 -12.63
C ARG A 5 -11.93 -0.43 -12.45
N MET A 6 -11.55 -0.14 -11.24
CA MET A 6 -10.15 0.01 -10.87
C MET A 6 -9.64 -1.36 -10.41
N ASP A 7 -8.67 -1.94 -11.13
CA ASP A 7 -8.18 -3.28 -10.82
C ASP A 7 -7.30 -3.31 -9.57
N ASN A 8 -6.35 -2.41 -9.48
CA ASN A 8 -5.43 -2.37 -8.35
C ASN A 8 -4.68 -1.04 -8.30
N VAL A 9 -4.00 -0.83 -7.17
CA VAL A 9 -2.96 0.19 -7.02
C VAL A 9 -1.64 -0.55 -6.85
N GLY A 10 -0.65 -0.20 -7.65
CA GLY A 10 0.67 -0.82 -7.60
C GLY A 10 1.60 -0.07 -6.67
N ILE A 11 2.36 -0.82 -5.88
CA ILE A 11 3.36 -0.28 -4.96
C ILE A 11 4.65 -1.07 -5.14
N VAL A 12 5.73 -0.37 -5.47
CA VAL A 12 7.06 -0.98 -5.57
C VAL A 12 7.66 -1.00 -4.17
N VAL A 13 8.11 -2.19 -3.73
CA VAL A 13 8.65 -2.40 -2.40
C VAL A 13 10.01 -3.08 -2.50
N ASP A 14 10.83 -2.89 -1.48
CA ASP A 14 12.13 -3.57 -1.42
C ASP A 14 12.07 -4.84 -0.59
N ASP A 15 11.31 -4.83 0.50
CA ASP A 15 11.12 -6.01 1.35
C ASP A 15 9.68 -6.52 1.17
N MET A 16 9.52 -7.52 0.30
CA MET A 16 8.21 -8.07 -0.03
C MET A 16 7.54 -8.71 1.18
N GLU A 17 8.28 -9.47 1.99
CA GLU A 17 7.69 -10.16 3.14
C GLU A 17 7.20 -9.17 4.19
N ALA A 18 7.95 -8.12 4.45
CA ALA A 18 7.53 -7.06 5.38
C ALA A 18 6.30 -6.31 4.86
N ALA A 19 6.24 -6.04 3.56
CA ALA A 19 5.09 -5.37 2.95
C ALA A 19 3.83 -6.23 3.06
N ILE A 20 3.94 -7.51 2.74
CA ILE A 20 2.81 -8.44 2.88
C ILE A 20 2.34 -8.49 4.33
N ALA A 21 3.28 -8.64 5.28
CA ALA A 21 2.95 -8.73 6.70
C ALA A 21 2.20 -7.47 7.18
N PHE A 22 2.62 -6.30 6.73
CA PHE A 22 1.94 -5.04 7.07
C PHE A 22 0.48 -5.05 6.62
N PHE A 23 0.24 -5.37 5.36
CA PHE A 23 -1.12 -5.32 4.82
C PHE A 23 -2.01 -6.44 5.35
N LEU A 24 -1.45 -7.61 5.67
CA LEU A 24 -2.21 -8.68 6.32
C LEU A 24 -2.60 -8.29 7.74
N GLU A 25 -1.70 -7.61 8.48
CA GLU A 25 -2.05 -7.12 9.82
C GLU A 25 -3.14 -6.05 9.75
N LEU A 26 -3.13 -5.22 8.71
CA LEU A 26 -4.19 -4.24 8.49
C LEU A 26 -5.55 -4.91 8.26
N GLY A 27 -5.57 -6.12 7.73
CA GLY A 27 -6.80 -6.87 7.48
C GLY A 27 -6.99 -7.33 6.04
N MET A 28 -6.02 -7.06 5.17
CA MET A 28 -6.09 -7.57 3.80
C MET A 28 -5.75 -9.06 3.77
N GLU A 29 -6.10 -9.70 2.68
CA GLU A 29 -5.84 -11.13 2.44
C GLU A 29 -4.88 -11.28 1.26
N LEU A 30 -3.94 -12.21 1.38
CA LEU A 30 -3.04 -12.51 0.26
C LEU A 30 -3.82 -13.34 -0.76
N GLU A 31 -3.99 -12.78 -1.96
CA GLU A 31 -4.71 -13.44 -3.03
C GLU A 31 -3.80 -14.39 -3.82
N GLY A 32 -2.56 -14.00 -4.04
CA GLY A 32 -1.60 -14.82 -4.75
C GLY A 32 -0.26 -14.15 -4.94
N ARG A 33 0.71 -14.94 -5.40
CA ARG A 33 2.06 -14.47 -5.71
C ARG A 33 2.47 -15.03 -7.08
N ALA A 34 3.30 -14.26 -7.78
CA ALA A 34 3.82 -14.66 -9.09
C ALA A 34 5.16 -14.00 -9.36
N GLU A 35 5.88 -14.55 -10.31
CA GLU A 35 7.06 -13.91 -10.89
C GLU A 35 6.71 -13.46 -12.29
N VAL A 36 7.13 -12.25 -12.66
CA VAL A 36 6.90 -11.68 -13.98
C VAL A 36 8.25 -11.37 -14.60
N GLN A 37 8.51 -11.94 -15.78
CA GLN A 37 9.75 -11.71 -16.52
C GLN A 37 9.53 -12.00 -17.99
N GLY A 38 10.48 -11.56 -18.81
CA GLY A 38 10.49 -11.84 -20.23
C GLY A 38 9.98 -10.69 -21.09
N PRO A 39 9.83 -10.93 -22.42
CA PRO A 39 9.52 -9.86 -23.37
C PRO A 39 8.24 -9.09 -23.08
N PHE A 40 7.21 -9.76 -22.59
CA PHE A 40 5.95 -9.10 -22.27
C PHE A 40 6.14 -8.03 -21.19
N ALA A 41 6.87 -8.39 -20.12
CA ALA A 41 7.13 -7.46 -19.03
C ALA A 41 7.98 -6.27 -19.50
N ASP A 42 8.97 -6.54 -20.32
CA ASP A 42 9.81 -5.47 -20.90
C ASP A 42 9.00 -4.53 -21.77
N GLN A 43 8.12 -5.07 -22.58
CA GLN A 43 7.27 -4.25 -23.45
C GLN A 43 6.32 -3.36 -22.64
N CYS A 44 5.74 -3.89 -21.57
CA CYS A 44 4.80 -3.13 -20.75
C CYS A 44 5.46 -2.02 -19.96
N THR A 45 6.64 -2.29 -19.40
CA THR A 45 7.30 -1.35 -18.49
C THR A 45 8.22 -0.37 -19.21
N GLY A 46 8.66 -0.71 -20.43
CA GLY A 46 9.68 0.06 -21.11
C GLY A 46 11.08 -0.14 -20.54
N LEU A 47 11.27 -1.18 -19.74
CA LEU A 47 12.55 -1.53 -19.14
C LEU A 47 13.10 -2.77 -19.86
N ASP A 48 14.40 -3.00 -19.71
CA ASP A 48 15.06 -4.17 -20.29
C ASP A 48 15.39 -5.18 -19.20
N GLY A 49 15.09 -6.45 -19.46
CA GLY A 49 15.47 -7.53 -18.55
C GLY A 49 14.67 -7.56 -17.26
N VAL A 50 13.39 -7.29 -17.33
CA VAL A 50 12.54 -7.26 -16.14
C VAL A 50 12.41 -8.65 -15.51
N HIS A 51 12.67 -8.70 -14.21
CA HIS A 51 12.35 -9.84 -13.35
C HIS A 51 11.77 -9.27 -12.06
N CYS A 52 10.51 -9.45 -11.85
CA CYS A 52 9.75 -8.81 -10.77
C CYS A 52 8.94 -9.85 -10.02
N ASP A 53 9.00 -9.82 -8.69
CA ASP A 53 8.09 -10.60 -7.85
C ASP A 53 6.84 -9.77 -7.60
N ILE A 54 5.70 -10.41 -7.72
CA ILE A 54 4.39 -9.77 -7.51
C ILE A 54 3.67 -10.49 -6.38
N ALA A 55 3.05 -9.72 -5.50
CA ALA A 55 2.09 -10.24 -4.54
C ALA A 55 0.81 -9.41 -4.63
N MET A 56 -0.32 -10.06 -4.75
CA MET A 56 -1.61 -9.40 -4.80
C MET A 56 -2.29 -9.58 -3.46
N VAL A 57 -2.64 -8.47 -2.82
CA VAL A 57 -3.43 -8.47 -1.58
C VAL A 57 -4.77 -7.80 -1.84
N ARG A 58 -5.82 -8.26 -1.20
CA ARG A 58 -7.17 -7.77 -1.43
C ARG A 58 -7.87 -7.45 -0.12
N THR A 59 -8.85 -6.55 -0.17
CA THR A 59 -9.74 -6.31 0.97
C THR A 59 -10.68 -7.51 1.16
N PRO A 60 -11.15 -7.75 2.40
CA PRO A 60 -12.03 -8.90 2.69
C PRO A 60 -13.31 -8.94 1.84
N ASP A 61 -13.83 -7.77 1.44
CA ASP A 61 -15.01 -7.70 0.57
C ASP A 61 -14.70 -8.05 -0.89
N GLY A 62 -13.42 -8.19 -1.24
CA GLY A 62 -13.00 -8.55 -2.59
C GLY A 62 -13.04 -7.42 -3.62
N HIS A 63 -13.36 -6.20 -3.19
CA HIS A 63 -13.53 -5.09 -4.13
C HIS A 63 -12.26 -4.31 -4.45
N SER A 64 -11.27 -4.33 -3.58
CA SER A 64 -10.05 -3.54 -3.77
C SER A 64 -8.80 -4.38 -3.61
N ARG A 65 -7.78 -4.05 -4.41
CA ARG A 65 -6.51 -4.79 -4.43
C ARG A 65 -5.34 -3.84 -4.48
N LEU A 66 -4.24 -4.29 -3.88
CA LEU A 66 -2.92 -3.70 -4.08
C LEU A 66 -2.04 -4.76 -4.75
N GLU A 67 -1.24 -4.30 -5.71
CA GLU A 67 -0.20 -5.13 -6.31
C GLU A 67 1.13 -4.70 -5.74
N LEU A 68 1.75 -5.56 -4.96
CA LEU A 68 3.08 -5.31 -4.40
C LEU A 68 4.09 -5.87 -5.37
N ALA A 69 5.06 -5.05 -5.77
CA ALA A 69 6.03 -5.42 -6.77
C ALA A 69 7.45 -5.22 -6.24
N LYS A 70 8.27 -6.28 -6.30
CA LYS A 70 9.67 -6.21 -5.95
C LYS A 70 10.50 -6.49 -7.20
N TYR A 71 11.27 -5.50 -7.66
CA TYR A 71 12.15 -5.68 -8.81
C TYR A 71 13.44 -6.36 -8.39
N ARG A 72 13.71 -7.52 -9.00
CA ARG A 72 15.02 -8.17 -8.89
C ARG A 72 15.94 -7.66 -9.98
N SER A 73 15.36 -7.29 -11.14
CA SER A 73 16.06 -6.72 -12.29
C SER A 73 15.06 -5.88 -13.10
N PRO A 74 15.41 -4.72 -13.63
CA PRO A 74 16.62 -3.93 -13.31
C PRO A 74 16.68 -3.55 -11.83
N GLU A 75 17.86 -3.09 -11.40
CA GLU A 75 18.06 -2.67 -10.02
C GLU A 75 17.04 -1.61 -9.61
N VAL A 76 16.48 -1.77 -8.40
CA VAL A 76 15.49 -0.83 -7.88
C VAL A 76 16.13 0.54 -7.68
N ILE A 77 15.37 1.59 -7.95
CA ILE A 77 15.83 2.98 -7.75
C ILE A 77 15.23 3.48 -6.44
N ASP A 78 16.11 3.91 -5.53
CA ASP A 78 15.71 4.46 -4.25
C ASP A 78 15.88 5.97 -4.29
N GLU A 79 14.76 6.72 -4.44
CA GLU A 79 14.80 8.16 -4.68
C GLU A 79 14.48 9.00 -3.44
N GLY A 80 14.96 8.63 -2.31
CA GLY A 80 14.92 9.60 -1.24
C GLY A 80 14.22 9.14 0.03
N PRO A 81 13.89 10.12 0.91
CA PRO A 81 13.47 9.81 2.27
C PRO A 81 12.09 9.15 2.33
N ARG A 82 11.92 8.32 3.37
CA ARG A 82 10.66 7.62 3.66
C ARG A 82 9.66 8.47 4.42
N ASP A 83 10.05 9.67 4.84
CA ASP A 83 9.24 10.57 5.67
C ASP A 83 8.72 11.79 4.91
N ARG A 84 8.52 11.65 3.62
CA ARG A 84 8.08 12.77 2.76
C ARG A 84 6.70 13.26 3.19
N PRO A 85 6.49 14.58 3.25
CA PRO A 85 5.20 15.12 3.68
C PRO A 85 4.10 14.91 2.62
N HIS A 86 2.84 15.05 3.05
CA HIS A 86 1.67 14.85 2.20
C HIS A 86 1.62 15.70 0.94
N ASN A 87 2.20 16.89 0.99
CA ASN A 87 1.99 17.92 -0.03
C ASN A 87 3.05 17.98 -1.13
N ILE A 88 3.80 16.91 -1.32
CA ILE A 88 4.71 16.83 -2.47
C ILE A 88 3.88 16.45 -3.70
N LEU A 89 4.09 17.17 -4.80
CA LEU A 89 3.38 16.91 -6.06
C LEU A 89 3.51 15.44 -6.45
N GLY A 90 2.38 14.82 -6.80
CA GLY A 90 2.34 13.43 -7.22
C GLY A 90 2.26 12.42 -6.09
N THR A 91 2.23 12.86 -4.83
CA THR A 91 2.11 11.95 -3.69
C THR A 91 0.80 11.18 -3.78
N HIS A 92 0.91 9.86 -3.67
CA HIS A 92 -0.23 8.95 -3.61
C HIS A 92 -0.44 8.47 -2.20
N ARG A 93 -1.69 8.18 -1.88
CA ARG A 93 -2.01 7.51 -0.63
C ARG A 93 -3.15 6.53 -0.86
N VAL A 94 -3.20 5.51 -0.04
CA VAL A 94 -4.31 4.55 -0.04
C VAL A 94 -5.04 4.67 1.28
N MET A 95 -6.36 4.56 1.26
CA MET A 95 -7.17 4.76 2.44
C MET A 95 -8.09 3.58 2.68
N PHE A 96 -8.17 3.17 3.94
CA PHE A 96 -9.00 2.05 4.35
C PHE A 96 -9.99 2.48 5.43
N ALA A 97 -11.21 1.98 5.32
CA ALA A 97 -12.18 2.08 6.41
C ALA A 97 -11.89 0.94 7.39
N VAL A 98 -11.82 1.26 8.67
CA VAL A 98 -11.55 0.28 9.72
C VAL A 98 -12.62 0.39 10.81
N ASP A 99 -12.77 -0.67 11.59
CA ASP A 99 -13.77 -0.70 12.67
C ASP A 99 -13.26 -0.09 13.98
N ASP A 100 -11.93 -0.12 14.21
CA ASP A 100 -11.31 0.43 15.42
C ASP A 100 -9.94 1.00 15.06
N ILE A 101 -9.90 2.32 14.88
CA ILE A 101 -8.70 2.99 14.39
C ILE A 101 -7.53 2.91 15.37
N LYS A 102 -7.81 3.02 16.68
CA LYS A 102 -6.75 2.98 17.69
C LYS A 102 -6.15 1.59 17.80
N ASP A 103 -6.98 0.57 17.76
CA ASP A 103 -6.52 -0.81 17.75
C ASP A 103 -5.70 -1.10 16.50
N THR A 104 -6.18 -0.64 15.33
CA THR A 104 -5.47 -0.83 14.06
C THR A 104 -4.08 -0.18 14.10
N VAL A 105 -3.99 1.07 14.55
CA VAL A 105 -2.71 1.76 14.67
C VAL A 105 -1.77 0.97 15.61
N GLY A 106 -2.30 0.50 16.75
CA GLY A 106 -1.51 -0.27 17.70
C GLY A 106 -0.96 -1.57 17.11
N ARG A 107 -1.78 -2.29 16.35
CA ARG A 107 -1.36 -3.54 15.70
C ARG A 107 -0.34 -3.31 14.59
N LEU A 108 -0.40 -2.18 13.91
CA LEU A 108 0.53 -1.87 12.83
C LEU A 108 1.89 -1.36 13.32
N ARG A 109 1.99 -0.87 14.54
CA ARG A 109 3.28 -0.35 15.06
C ARG A 109 4.43 -1.36 15.03
N PRO A 110 4.25 -2.62 15.44
CA PRO A 110 5.32 -3.61 15.31
C PRO A 110 5.77 -3.85 13.86
N HIS A 111 4.93 -3.47 12.88
CA HIS A 111 5.26 -3.58 11.46
C HIS A 111 5.86 -2.29 10.91
N GLY A 112 6.27 -1.37 11.77
CA GLY A 112 6.97 -0.17 11.39
C GLY A 112 6.09 1.06 11.15
N ALA A 113 4.79 0.97 11.37
CA ALA A 113 3.89 2.10 11.15
C ALA A 113 4.14 3.22 12.16
N GLU A 114 4.21 4.45 11.64
CA GLU A 114 4.31 5.65 12.47
C GLU A 114 3.21 6.61 12.09
N LEU A 115 2.56 7.21 13.08
CA LEU A 115 1.55 8.23 12.81
C LEU A 115 2.18 9.45 12.15
N ILE A 116 1.49 9.97 11.14
CA ILE A 116 1.78 11.27 10.57
C ILE A 116 0.72 12.19 11.15
N GLY A 117 1.15 13.16 11.98
CA GLY A 117 0.17 13.96 12.72
C GLY A 117 -0.52 13.13 13.80
N GLU A 118 -1.81 13.29 13.95
CA GLU A 118 -2.57 12.70 15.05
C GLU A 118 -3.79 11.96 14.53
N ILE A 119 -4.38 11.12 15.38
CA ILE A 119 -5.73 10.60 15.12
C ILE A 119 -6.69 11.75 15.36
N ALA A 120 -7.25 12.29 14.31
CA ALA A 120 -8.10 13.46 14.36
C ALA A 120 -9.57 13.05 14.41
N ARG A 121 -10.35 13.83 15.15
CA ARG A 121 -11.78 13.61 15.27
C ARG A 121 -12.53 14.70 14.54
N PHE A 122 -13.45 14.30 13.67
CA PHE A 122 -14.37 15.23 13.02
C PHE A 122 -15.74 15.10 13.69
N GLU A 123 -16.08 16.09 14.50
CA GLU A 123 -17.33 16.11 15.29
C GLU A 123 -17.51 14.79 16.04
N ASP A 124 -18.72 14.24 16.09
CA ASP A 124 -19.01 12.96 16.74
C ASP A 124 -19.15 11.83 15.72
N SER A 125 -18.74 12.06 14.47
CA SER A 125 -19.03 11.15 13.38
C SER A 125 -17.85 10.32 12.88
N TYR A 126 -16.61 10.82 13.01
CA TYR A 126 -15.51 10.22 12.27
C TYR A 126 -14.15 10.41 12.93
N LEU A 127 -13.32 9.39 12.85
CA LEU A 127 -11.90 9.49 13.20
C LEU A 127 -11.08 9.20 11.95
N LEU A 128 -10.00 9.95 11.78
CA LEU A 128 -9.11 9.83 10.63
C LEU A 128 -7.67 9.98 11.08
N CYS A 129 -6.79 9.14 10.55
CA CYS A 129 -5.35 9.34 10.69
C CYS A 129 -4.63 8.83 9.46
N TYR A 130 -3.35 9.18 9.38
CA TYR A 130 -2.44 8.64 8.38
C TYR A 130 -1.24 8.03 9.08
N VAL A 131 -0.77 6.91 8.54
CA VAL A 131 0.43 6.24 9.04
C VAL A 131 1.38 5.99 7.88
N ARG A 132 2.67 5.81 8.19
CA ARG A 132 3.65 5.36 7.20
C ARG A 132 3.54 3.85 7.05
N GLY A 133 3.33 3.41 5.84
CA GLY A 133 3.37 1.99 5.50
C GLY A 133 4.72 1.58 4.93
N PRO A 134 4.78 0.44 4.23
CA PRO A 134 6.00 -0.01 3.56
C PRO A 134 6.55 1.09 2.65
N GLU A 135 7.88 1.27 2.67
CA GLU A 135 8.59 2.30 1.89
C GLU A 135 8.15 3.74 2.22
N GLY A 136 7.50 3.93 3.36
CA GLY A 136 7.05 5.25 3.78
C GLY A 136 5.79 5.74 3.09
N ILE A 137 5.08 4.89 2.36
CA ILE A 137 3.84 5.29 1.70
C ILE A 137 2.81 5.73 2.75
N ILE A 138 1.94 6.63 2.33
CA ILE A 138 0.91 7.16 3.22
C ILE A 138 -0.31 6.25 3.17
N VAL A 139 -0.67 5.69 4.32
CA VAL A 139 -1.84 4.83 4.48
C VAL A 139 -2.84 5.56 5.38
N GLY A 140 -4.01 5.85 4.83
CA GLY A 140 -5.10 6.48 5.58
C GLY A 140 -5.98 5.44 6.25
N LEU A 141 -6.41 5.74 7.46
CA LEU A 141 -7.32 4.90 8.23
C LEU A 141 -8.49 5.76 8.69
N GLY A 142 -9.69 5.31 8.43
CA GLY A 142 -10.90 6.02 8.83
C GLY A 142 -11.84 5.11 9.58
N GLU A 143 -12.36 5.62 10.70
CA GLU A 143 -13.37 4.90 11.48
C GLU A 143 -14.63 5.74 11.56
N GLN A 144 -15.76 5.19 11.15
CA GLN A 144 -17.05 5.84 11.25
C GLN A 144 -17.63 5.59 12.63
N LEU A 145 -17.98 6.66 13.34
CA LEU A 145 -18.49 6.56 14.71
C LEU A 145 -20.02 6.51 14.78
N SER A 146 -20.69 7.00 13.75
CA SER A 146 -22.14 7.01 13.74
C SER A 146 -22.72 6.99 12.33
#